data_1058d5bd1a02191f860777ef357aff13
#
_entry.id   1058d5bd1a02191f860777ef357aff13
#
_cell.length_a   1.000
_cell.length_b   1.000
_cell.length_c   1.000
_cell.angle_alpha   90.00
_cell.angle_beta   90.00
_cell.angle_gamma   90.00
#
_symmetry.space_group_name_H-M   'P 1'
#
loop_
_entity.id
_entity.type
_entity.pdbx_description
1 polymer ?
#
loop_
_entity_poly.entity_id
_entity_poly.type
_entity_poly.pdbx_seq_one_letter_code
_entity_poly.pdbx_strand_id
1 'polypeptide(L)'
;VGSEMCIRDSDWAERRIPGKQTAEVCQWLERKRLLLPATDTLRSSADIPLSLRHLLRNNPDNTLACDYLLCFDLLNKDIGAFAGDYREFAAKKFPSRLYAEGLLIYLAGKKASLDEVEKWNIPPQVLDEFGDYTRLYEANGGNGAPLQAKYGKTYWFYFHYATMKKGK
;
A
#
# COMPACT_ATOMS: atom_id res chain seq x y z
N VAL A 1 39.06 11.13 -4.07
CA VAL A 1 38.47 10.10 -3.17
C VAL A 1 37.12 9.75 -3.75
N GLY A 2 37.06 8.74 -4.64
CA GLY A 2 35.81 8.20 -5.12
C GLY A 2 35.09 7.55 -3.95
N SER A 3 33.75 7.78 -3.83
CA SER A 3 32.99 7.11 -2.83
C SER A 3 32.98 5.58 -3.06
N GLU A 4 32.95 4.77 -2.02
CA GLU A 4 32.88 3.30 -2.13
C GLU A 4 31.75 2.83 -3.08
N MET A 5 30.72 3.64 -3.24
CA MET A 5 29.61 3.41 -4.15
C MET A 5 30.07 3.47 -5.61
N CYS A 6 30.92 4.44 -5.99
CA CYS A 6 31.48 4.54 -7.34
C CYS A 6 32.40 3.37 -7.69
N ILE A 7 33.17 2.86 -6.73
CA ILE A 7 34.07 1.71 -6.91
C ILE A 7 33.22 0.43 -7.14
N ARG A 8 32.20 0.22 -6.36
CA ARG A 8 31.26 -0.93 -6.53
C ARG A 8 30.57 -0.90 -7.89
N ASP A 9 30.15 0.29 -8.33
CA ASP A 9 29.46 0.45 -9.60
C ASP A 9 30.40 0.25 -10.79
N SER A 10 31.67 0.67 -10.68
CA SER A 10 32.71 0.43 -11.70
C SER A 10 33.05 -1.06 -11.85
N ASP A 11 33.28 -1.76 -10.74
CA ASP A 11 33.49 -3.22 -10.73
C ASP A 11 32.26 -3.98 -11.26
N TRP A 12 31.07 -3.49 -10.94
CA TRP A 12 29.82 -4.05 -11.45
C TRP A 12 29.68 -3.83 -12.96
N ALA A 13 30.06 -2.66 -13.47
CA ALA A 13 29.99 -2.33 -14.88
C ALA A 13 31.08 -3.10 -15.68
N GLU A 14 32.30 -3.20 -15.17
CA GLU A 14 33.39 -3.95 -15.84
C GLU A 14 33.08 -5.43 -16.01
N ARG A 15 32.40 -6.05 -15.03
CA ARG A 15 31.97 -7.45 -15.12
C ARG A 15 30.89 -7.67 -16.18
N ARG A 16 30.29 -6.60 -16.73
CA ARG A 16 29.24 -6.66 -17.75
C ARG A 16 29.71 -6.32 -19.16
N ILE A 17 30.98 -6.06 -19.33
CA ILE A 17 31.59 -5.94 -20.66
C ILE A 17 31.42 -7.27 -21.41
N PRO A 18 30.98 -7.27 -22.69
CA PRO A 18 30.79 -8.48 -23.46
C PRO A 18 32.00 -9.39 -23.39
N GLY A 19 31.78 -10.67 -23.03
CA GLY A 19 32.86 -11.68 -22.83
C GLY A 19 33.32 -11.87 -21.39
N LYS A 20 32.94 -10.99 -20.43
CA LYS A 20 33.21 -11.16 -19.00
C LYS A 20 31.97 -11.52 -18.16
N GLN A 21 30.87 -11.81 -18.80
CA GLN A 21 29.61 -12.16 -18.07
C GLN A 21 29.66 -13.59 -17.55
N THR A 22 29.47 -13.75 -16.25
CA THR A 22 29.26 -15.08 -15.67
C THR A 22 27.80 -15.54 -15.89
N ALA A 23 27.55 -16.85 -15.93
CA ALA A 23 26.21 -17.42 -16.06
C ALA A 23 25.26 -16.90 -14.97
N GLU A 24 25.76 -16.70 -13.74
CA GLU A 24 24.97 -16.17 -12.61
C GLU A 24 24.49 -14.72 -12.84
N VAL A 25 25.37 -13.89 -13.42
CA VAL A 25 25.01 -12.50 -13.78
C VAL A 25 23.94 -12.48 -14.87
N CYS A 26 24.01 -13.39 -15.85
CA CYS A 26 23.01 -13.51 -16.89
C CYS A 26 21.65 -13.94 -16.30
N GLN A 27 21.63 -14.93 -15.42
CA GLN A 27 20.39 -15.37 -14.76
C GLN A 27 19.76 -14.27 -13.90
N TRP A 28 20.58 -13.50 -13.17
CA TRP A 28 20.07 -12.38 -12.37
C TRP A 28 19.48 -11.29 -13.25
N LEU A 29 20.12 -10.95 -14.37
CA LEU A 29 19.59 -9.98 -15.35
C LEU A 29 18.28 -10.45 -15.98
N GLU A 30 18.19 -11.72 -16.36
CA GLU A 30 16.97 -12.31 -16.90
C GLU A 30 15.82 -12.21 -15.90
N ARG A 31 16.04 -12.56 -14.64
CA ARG A 31 15.04 -12.40 -13.59
C ARG A 31 14.59 -10.93 -13.44
N LYS A 32 15.51 -9.98 -13.55
CA LYS A 32 15.18 -8.54 -13.48
C LYS A 32 14.40 -8.08 -14.72
N ARG A 33 14.76 -8.59 -15.91
CA ARG A 33 14.04 -8.27 -17.15
C ARG A 33 12.60 -8.77 -17.13
N LEU A 34 12.34 -9.94 -16.54
CA LEU A 34 10.98 -10.48 -16.37
C LEU A 34 10.08 -9.59 -15.48
N LEU A 35 10.69 -8.73 -14.65
CA LEU A 35 9.96 -7.78 -13.80
C LEU A 35 9.67 -6.44 -14.51
N LEU A 36 10.25 -6.21 -15.67
CA LEU A 36 10.00 -5.01 -16.45
C LEU A 36 8.67 -5.15 -17.21
N PRO A 37 7.85 -4.08 -17.28
CA PRO A 37 6.68 -4.08 -18.14
C PRO A 37 7.10 -4.22 -19.60
N ALA A 38 6.25 -4.88 -20.42
CA ALA A 38 6.51 -5.10 -21.85
C ALA A 38 6.62 -3.79 -22.64
N THR A 39 6.04 -2.72 -22.15
CA THR A 39 6.12 -1.36 -22.69
C THR A 39 6.73 -0.42 -21.66
N ASP A 40 7.73 0.36 -22.07
CA ASP A 40 8.29 1.41 -21.23
C ASP A 40 7.28 2.55 -21.08
N THR A 41 6.49 2.46 -20.02
CA THR A 41 5.45 3.45 -19.68
C THR A 41 5.78 4.21 -18.40
N LEU A 42 7.05 4.26 -18.01
CA LEU A 42 7.47 5.10 -16.88
C LEU A 42 7.14 6.56 -17.20
N ARG A 43 5.90 6.92 -16.86
CA ARG A 43 5.50 8.31 -16.83
C ARG A 43 6.23 9.00 -15.67
N SER A 44 6.50 10.29 -15.83
CA SER A 44 7.18 11.12 -14.86
C SER A 44 6.66 10.86 -13.44
N SER A 45 7.50 11.08 -12.44
CA SER A 45 7.28 10.88 -11.00
C SER A 45 5.97 11.48 -10.41
N ALA A 46 5.16 12.14 -11.24
CA ALA A 46 3.91 12.79 -10.84
C ALA A 46 2.76 11.80 -10.57
N ASP A 47 2.81 10.55 -11.07
CA ASP A 47 1.72 9.58 -10.91
C ASP A 47 2.24 8.26 -10.33
N ILE A 48 2.58 8.31 -9.04
CA ILE A 48 3.08 7.16 -8.28
C ILE A 48 2.06 6.00 -8.29
N PRO A 49 0.76 6.21 -8.01
CA PRO A 49 -0.22 5.13 -8.03
C PRO A 49 -0.32 4.42 -9.37
N LEU A 50 -0.33 5.17 -10.48
CA LEU A 50 -0.39 4.59 -11.82
C LEU A 50 0.84 3.71 -12.10
N SER A 51 2.02 4.18 -11.75
CA SER A 51 3.27 3.43 -11.92
C SER A 51 3.27 2.13 -11.10
N LEU A 52 2.78 2.18 -9.85
CA LEU A 52 2.67 1.01 -8.99
C LEU A 52 1.63 0.00 -9.52
N ARG A 53 0.47 0.46 -10.00
CA ARG A 53 -0.53 -0.42 -10.64
C ARG A 53 0.02 -1.10 -11.89
N HIS A 54 0.77 -0.38 -12.74
CA HIS A 54 1.44 -1.00 -13.89
C HIS A 54 2.45 -2.07 -13.45
N LEU A 55 3.25 -1.78 -12.43
CA LEU A 55 4.21 -2.74 -11.89
C LEU A 55 3.51 -3.99 -11.35
N LEU A 56 2.41 -3.83 -10.62
CA LEU A 56 1.65 -4.94 -10.04
C LEU A 56 0.93 -5.79 -11.09
N ARG A 57 0.43 -5.19 -12.18
CA ARG A 57 -0.17 -5.95 -13.29
C ARG A 57 0.85 -6.84 -14.00
N ASN A 58 2.11 -6.39 -14.09
CA ASN A 58 3.19 -7.17 -14.68
C ASN A 58 3.84 -8.15 -13.68
N ASN A 59 3.80 -7.85 -12.40
CA ASN A 59 4.33 -8.68 -11.33
C ASN A 59 3.39 -8.69 -10.11
N PRO A 60 2.32 -9.51 -10.14
CA PRO A 60 1.32 -9.58 -9.07
C PRO A 60 1.87 -10.04 -7.71
N ASP A 61 3.02 -10.70 -7.71
CA ASP A 61 3.67 -11.19 -6.48
C ASP A 61 4.57 -10.14 -5.81
N ASN A 62 4.66 -8.95 -6.36
CA ASN A 62 5.43 -7.85 -5.76
C ASN A 62 4.67 -7.24 -4.57
N THR A 63 4.79 -7.91 -3.42
CA THR A 63 4.12 -7.49 -2.18
C THR A 63 4.54 -6.09 -1.74
N LEU A 64 5.80 -5.71 -1.96
CA LEU A 64 6.30 -4.39 -1.59
C LEU A 64 5.60 -3.29 -2.39
N ALA A 65 5.47 -3.45 -3.71
CA ALA A 65 4.75 -2.47 -4.54
C ALA A 65 3.27 -2.38 -4.17
N CYS A 66 2.65 -3.52 -3.80
CA CYS A 66 1.28 -3.56 -3.32
C CYS A 66 1.12 -2.77 -2.01
N ASP A 67 2.01 -3.01 -1.03
CA ASP A 67 1.99 -2.29 0.24
C ASP A 67 2.21 -0.79 0.05
N TYR A 68 3.12 -0.38 -0.84
CA TYR A 68 3.32 1.03 -1.17
C TYR A 68 2.06 1.67 -1.77
N LEU A 69 1.39 1.00 -2.70
CA LEU A 69 0.17 1.50 -3.33
C LEU A 69 -0.95 1.67 -2.30
N LEU A 70 -1.22 0.62 -1.53
CA LEU A 70 -2.29 0.63 -0.52
C LEU A 70 -2.02 1.66 0.60
N CYS A 71 -0.78 1.76 1.06
CA CYS A 71 -0.41 2.77 2.06
C CYS A 71 -0.48 4.20 1.48
N PHE A 72 -0.13 4.40 0.22
CA PHE A 72 -0.28 5.70 -0.44
C PHE A 72 -1.74 6.16 -0.44
N ASP A 73 -2.67 5.29 -0.84
CA ASP A 73 -4.09 5.61 -0.85
C ASP A 73 -4.63 5.91 0.55
N LEU A 74 -4.26 5.09 1.55
CA LEU A 74 -4.64 5.30 2.95
C LEU A 74 -4.10 6.62 3.49
N LEU A 75 -2.85 6.97 3.22
CA LEU A 75 -2.24 8.23 3.66
C LEU A 75 -2.92 9.44 3.02
N ASN A 76 -3.34 9.32 1.77
CA ASN A 76 -4.11 10.36 1.08
C ASN A 76 -5.60 10.35 1.42
N LYS A 77 -6.05 9.43 2.28
CA LYS A 77 -7.46 9.21 2.63
C LYS A 77 -8.36 8.92 1.42
N ASP A 78 -7.78 8.44 0.33
CA ASP A 78 -8.53 7.97 -0.84
C ASP A 78 -9.00 6.54 -0.62
N ILE A 79 -10.03 6.42 0.22
CA ILE A 79 -10.59 5.13 0.61
C ILE A 79 -11.24 4.40 -0.58
N GLY A 80 -11.71 5.14 -1.57
CA GLY A 80 -12.27 4.58 -2.80
C GLY A 80 -11.20 3.88 -3.64
N ALA A 81 -10.09 4.56 -3.90
CA ALA A 81 -8.93 3.99 -4.60
C ALA A 81 -8.36 2.80 -3.82
N PHE A 82 -8.15 2.96 -2.50
CA PHE A 82 -7.67 1.90 -1.62
C PHE A 82 -8.50 0.61 -1.73
N ALA A 83 -9.83 0.71 -1.64
CA ALA A 83 -10.69 -0.47 -1.72
C ALA A 83 -10.67 -1.13 -3.11
N GLY A 84 -10.54 -0.34 -4.17
CA GLY A 84 -10.37 -0.81 -5.54
C GLY A 84 -9.06 -1.57 -5.72
N ASP A 85 -7.96 -0.97 -5.32
CA ASP A 85 -6.61 -1.54 -5.42
C ASP A 85 -6.43 -2.77 -4.51
N TYR A 86 -7.00 -2.71 -3.29
CA TYR A 86 -7.03 -3.88 -2.41
C TYR A 86 -7.74 -5.07 -3.08
N ARG A 87 -8.89 -4.83 -3.70
CA ARG A 87 -9.66 -5.88 -4.41
C ARG A 87 -8.89 -6.45 -5.60
N GLU A 88 -8.19 -5.59 -6.37
CA GLU A 88 -7.44 -6.02 -7.57
C GLU A 88 -6.19 -6.81 -7.18
N PHE A 89 -5.42 -6.34 -6.18
CA PHE A 89 -4.07 -6.84 -5.94
C PHE A 89 -3.87 -7.61 -4.63
N ALA A 90 -4.73 -7.43 -3.64
CA ALA A 90 -4.53 -8.00 -2.30
C ALA A 90 -5.66 -8.90 -1.80
N ALA A 91 -6.80 -9.01 -2.47
CA ALA A 91 -8.00 -9.71 -1.99
C ALA A 91 -7.82 -11.21 -1.71
N LYS A 92 -6.76 -11.84 -2.23
CA LYS A 92 -6.43 -13.25 -1.96
C LYS A 92 -5.78 -13.48 -0.60
N LYS A 93 -5.39 -12.43 0.11
CA LYS A 93 -4.72 -12.49 1.41
C LYS A 93 -5.67 -11.96 2.49
N PHE A 94 -5.56 -12.50 3.70
CA PHE A 94 -6.24 -11.88 4.84
C PHE A 94 -5.69 -10.46 5.04
N PRO A 95 -6.55 -9.45 5.27
CA PRO A 95 -6.10 -8.10 5.48
C PRO A 95 -5.23 -8.00 6.73
N SER A 96 -4.11 -7.28 6.65
CA SER A 96 -3.41 -6.81 7.84
C SER A 96 -4.35 -5.93 8.67
N ARG A 97 -4.06 -5.73 9.94
CA ARG A 97 -4.87 -4.87 10.80
C ARG A 97 -5.10 -3.48 10.18
N LEU A 98 -4.06 -2.86 9.63
CA LEU A 98 -4.16 -1.56 8.96
C LEU A 98 -5.15 -1.58 7.79
N TYR A 99 -5.08 -2.61 6.95
CA TYR A 99 -5.97 -2.72 5.79
C TYR A 99 -7.40 -3.05 6.21
N ALA A 100 -7.59 -3.87 7.23
CA ALA A 100 -8.91 -4.13 7.81
C ALA A 100 -9.56 -2.85 8.35
N GLU A 101 -8.78 -2.01 9.03
CA GLU A 101 -9.23 -0.70 9.52
C GLU A 101 -9.65 0.23 8.37
N GLY A 102 -8.87 0.28 7.27
CA GLY A 102 -9.21 1.06 6.07
C GLY A 102 -10.48 0.54 5.37
N LEU A 103 -10.60 -0.78 5.23
CA LEU A 103 -11.78 -1.42 4.65
C LEU A 103 -13.06 -1.12 5.45
N LEU A 104 -12.98 -1.08 6.78
CA LEU A 104 -14.14 -0.75 7.62
C LEU A 104 -14.60 0.70 7.43
N ILE A 105 -13.69 1.65 7.25
CA ILE A 105 -14.05 3.04 6.88
C ILE A 105 -14.77 3.07 5.53
N TYR A 106 -14.26 2.34 4.54
CA TYR A 106 -14.90 2.26 3.22
C TYR A 106 -16.31 1.67 3.28
N LEU A 107 -16.46 0.54 3.99
CA LEU A 107 -17.74 -0.15 4.14
C LEU A 107 -18.75 0.68 4.92
N ALA A 108 -18.32 1.35 6.00
CA ALA A 108 -19.16 2.27 6.76
C ALA A 108 -19.64 3.45 5.90
N GLY A 109 -18.74 4.04 5.10
CA GLY A 109 -19.09 5.12 4.18
C GLY A 109 -20.12 4.73 3.13
N LYS A 110 -20.10 3.45 2.71
CA LYS A 110 -21.10 2.87 1.78
C LYS A 110 -22.37 2.36 2.46
N LYS A 111 -22.44 2.33 3.78
CA LYS A 111 -23.52 1.69 4.54
C LYS A 111 -23.72 0.22 4.11
N ALA A 112 -22.59 -0.49 3.97
CA ALA A 112 -22.57 -1.86 3.50
C ALA A 112 -23.36 -2.79 4.43
N SER A 113 -24.02 -3.81 3.85
CA SER A 113 -24.68 -4.87 4.60
C SER A 113 -23.68 -5.81 5.28
N LEU A 114 -24.13 -6.59 6.27
CA LEU A 114 -23.29 -7.60 6.92
C LEU A 114 -22.72 -8.62 5.91
N ASP A 115 -23.53 -9.05 4.95
CA ASP A 115 -23.11 -9.98 3.88
C ASP A 115 -21.99 -9.38 2.99
N GLU A 116 -21.96 -8.06 2.83
CA GLU A 116 -20.88 -7.39 2.12
C GLU A 116 -19.60 -7.32 2.96
N VAL A 117 -19.73 -7.09 4.26
CA VAL A 117 -18.60 -7.05 5.20
C VAL A 117 -17.90 -8.41 5.27
N GLU A 118 -18.66 -9.51 5.32
CA GLU A 118 -18.13 -10.87 5.37
C GLU A 118 -17.25 -11.21 4.16
N LYS A 119 -17.53 -10.69 2.98
CA LYS A 119 -16.74 -10.92 1.75
C LYS A 119 -15.30 -10.39 1.83
N TRP A 120 -15.01 -9.50 2.77
CA TRP A 120 -13.69 -8.89 2.92
C TRP A 120 -12.79 -9.61 3.92
N ASN A 121 -13.27 -10.70 4.54
CA ASN A 121 -12.52 -11.50 5.52
C ASN A 121 -11.90 -10.66 6.64
N ILE A 122 -12.62 -9.64 7.11
CA ILE A 122 -12.15 -8.78 8.19
C ILE A 122 -12.12 -9.57 9.50
N PRO A 123 -11.02 -9.52 10.27
CA PRO A 123 -10.95 -10.24 11.54
C PRO A 123 -12.06 -9.77 12.50
N PRO A 124 -12.81 -10.68 13.14
CA PRO A 124 -13.93 -10.34 14.01
C PRO A 124 -13.55 -9.36 15.12
N GLN A 125 -12.38 -9.51 15.71
CA GLN A 125 -11.88 -8.61 16.74
C GLN A 125 -11.77 -7.16 16.24
N VAL A 126 -11.32 -6.94 14.99
CA VAL A 126 -11.19 -5.59 14.43
C VAL A 126 -12.57 -5.00 14.15
N LEU A 127 -13.52 -5.83 13.75
CA LEU A 127 -14.92 -5.44 13.55
C LEU A 127 -15.58 -4.98 14.86
N ASP A 128 -15.40 -5.75 15.94
CA ASP A 128 -15.92 -5.41 17.26
C ASP A 128 -15.32 -4.09 17.78
N GLU A 129 -13.99 -3.95 17.66
CA GLU A 129 -13.29 -2.72 18.04
C GLU A 129 -13.78 -1.50 17.25
N PHE A 130 -14.09 -1.69 15.97
CA PHE A 130 -14.65 -0.63 15.12
C PHE A 130 -16.07 -0.25 15.56
N GLY A 131 -16.87 -1.23 15.93
CA GLY A 131 -18.21 -0.99 16.51
C GLY A 131 -18.14 -0.17 17.81
N ASP A 132 -17.16 -0.47 18.67
CA ASP A 132 -16.92 0.32 19.87
C ASP A 132 -16.44 1.75 19.55
N TYR A 133 -15.55 1.88 18.57
CA TYR A 133 -15.05 3.17 18.11
C TYR A 133 -16.20 4.05 17.59
N THR A 134 -17.05 3.52 16.73
CA THR A 134 -18.17 4.28 16.14
C THR A 134 -19.17 4.72 17.19
N ARG A 135 -19.52 3.85 18.15
CA ARG A 135 -20.39 4.22 19.28
C ARG A 135 -19.81 5.37 20.11
N LEU A 136 -18.51 5.30 20.42
CA LEU A 136 -17.84 6.38 21.17
C LEU A 136 -17.74 7.67 20.35
N TYR A 137 -17.51 7.56 19.05
CA TYR A 137 -17.44 8.71 18.13
C TYR A 137 -18.78 9.46 18.11
N GLU A 138 -19.88 8.73 17.95
CA GLU A 138 -21.23 9.29 17.94
C GLU A 138 -21.62 9.87 19.31
N ALA A 139 -21.36 9.14 20.40
CA ALA A 139 -21.67 9.59 21.76
C ALA A 139 -20.96 10.88 22.17
N ASN A 140 -19.77 11.15 21.57
CA ASN A 140 -18.99 12.36 21.85
C ASN A 140 -19.17 13.45 20.76
N GLY A 141 -20.14 13.30 19.86
CA GLY A 141 -20.41 14.27 18.79
C GLY A 141 -19.19 14.50 17.88
N GLY A 142 -18.37 13.46 17.66
CA GLY A 142 -17.15 13.55 16.85
C GLY A 142 -15.94 14.20 17.54
N ASN A 143 -15.99 14.47 18.85
CA ASN A 143 -14.84 14.98 19.59
C ASN A 143 -13.76 13.88 19.74
N GLY A 144 -12.55 14.13 19.23
CA GLY A 144 -11.46 13.17 19.25
C GLY A 144 -10.76 12.98 20.59
N ALA A 145 -10.85 13.93 21.52
CA ALA A 145 -10.11 13.87 22.76
C ALA A 145 -10.40 12.60 23.61
N PRO A 146 -11.67 12.14 23.78
CA PRO A 146 -11.94 10.91 24.50
C PRO A 146 -11.50 9.64 23.76
N LEU A 147 -11.38 9.69 22.43
CA LEU A 147 -10.99 8.54 21.59
C LEU A 147 -9.47 8.40 21.50
N GLN A 148 -8.72 9.49 21.69
CA GLN A 148 -7.27 9.51 21.46
C GLN A 148 -6.52 8.49 22.32
N ALA A 149 -6.88 8.33 23.59
CA ALA A 149 -6.20 7.43 24.52
C ALA A 149 -6.29 5.95 24.06
N LYS A 150 -7.47 5.53 23.58
CA LYS A 150 -7.73 4.13 23.17
C LYS A 150 -7.43 3.88 21.71
N TYR A 151 -7.78 4.83 20.82
CA TYR A 151 -7.78 4.65 19.36
C TYR A 151 -6.79 5.53 18.60
N GLY A 152 -5.99 6.35 19.28
CA GLY A 152 -5.08 7.31 18.66
C GLY A 152 -4.00 6.68 17.74
N LYS A 153 -3.80 5.36 17.83
CA LYS A 153 -2.88 4.59 16.96
C LYS A 153 -3.59 3.83 15.85
N THR A 154 -4.92 3.95 15.73
CA THR A 154 -5.69 3.27 14.68
C THR A 154 -5.80 4.15 13.44
N TYR A 155 -6.02 3.51 12.28
CA TYR A 155 -6.29 4.24 11.07
C TYR A 155 -7.61 5.03 11.14
N TRP A 156 -8.61 4.55 11.88
CA TRP A 156 -9.88 5.25 12.10
C TRP A 156 -9.67 6.63 12.71
N PHE A 157 -8.82 6.70 13.74
CA PHE A 157 -8.48 7.97 14.37
C PHE A 157 -7.71 8.88 13.42
N TYR A 158 -6.73 8.35 12.69
CA TYR A 158 -6.02 9.08 11.66
C TYR A 158 -6.98 9.63 10.60
N PHE A 159 -7.89 8.80 10.11
CA PHE A 159 -8.83 9.18 9.06
C PHE A 159 -9.70 10.36 9.46
N HIS A 160 -10.25 10.36 10.68
CA HIS A 160 -11.15 11.42 11.15
C HIS A 160 -10.42 12.71 11.59
N TYR A 161 -9.24 12.60 12.23
CA TYR A 161 -8.64 13.72 12.93
C TYR A 161 -7.32 14.22 12.37
N ALA A 162 -6.57 13.41 11.59
CA ALA A 162 -5.35 13.91 10.98
C ALA A 162 -5.66 14.93 9.88
N THR A 163 -5.07 16.11 9.98
CA THR A 163 -5.14 17.13 8.92
C THR A 163 -4.06 16.88 7.90
N MET A 164 -4.46 16.70 6.64
CA MET A 164 -3.51 16.65 5.52
C MET A 164 -2.93 18.05 5.33
N LYS A 165 -1.65 18.23 5.58
CA LYS A 165 -0.95 19.44 5.11
C LYS A 165 -0.93 19.37 3.59
N LYS A 166 -1.75 20.18 2.93
CA LYS A 166 -1.58 20.41 1.49
C LYS A 166 -0.18 20.94 1.29
N GLY A 167 0.69 20.17 0.66
CA GLY A 167 2.00 20.65 0.24
C GLY A 167 1.82 21.92 -0.61
N LYS A 168 2.57 22.95 -0.27
CA LYS A 168 2.69 24.16 -1.11
C LYS A 168 3.45 23.82 -2.36
#